data_8461fb46b30d561a2820ed4b24309b52
#
_entry.id   8461fb46b30d561a2820ed4b24309b52
#
_cell.length_a   1.000
_cell.length_b   1.000
_cell.length_c   1.000
_cell.angle_alpha   90.00
_cell.angle_beta   90.00
_cell.angle_gamma   90.00
#
_symmetry.space_group_name_H-M   'P 1'
#
loop_
_entity.id
_entity.type
_entity.pdbx_description
1 polymer ?
#
loop_
_entity_poly.entity_id
_entity_poly.type
_entity_poly.pdbx_seq_one_letter_code
_entity_poly.pdbx_strand_id
1 'polypeptide(L)'
;MANRAMLLALDSTDPPAEHDRMYPRRALLAANYSVPILWLSLFDTDGLVIWPGIHDGSSFTAVVQPRSECIERSSTRLGDWSRRWPDVFGDISGSWLSYVRAVEGAYFAVWAEELSLMDGDEIWAADLRAYLSSLDDPGSAGFREALAQSSLSSDGNRLEPFGAAGLVTAGYAWARQALWEGAG
;
A
#
# COMPACT_ATOMS: atom_id res chain seq x y z
N MET A 1 19.54 4.12 -5.18
CA MET A 1 18.50 3.07 -5.12
C MET A 1 17.18 3.78 -4.91
N ALA A 2 16.12 3.38 -5.61
CA ALA A 2 14.80 3.97 -5.38
C ALA A 2 14.19 3.26 -4.16
N ASN A 3 13.88 4.02 -3.12
CA ASN A 3 13.27 3.49 -1.89
C ASN A 3 11.80 3.13 -2.17
N ARG A 4 11.56 1.88 -2.50
CA ARG A 4 10.26 1.39 -3.01
C ARG A 4 9.48 0.62 -1.97
N ALA A 5 8.16 0.82 -2.03
CA ALA A 5 7.18 -0.13 -1.55
C ALA A 5 6.54 -0.87 -2.74
N MET A 6 6.09 -2.09 -2.51
CA MET A 6 5.38 -2.89 -3.51
C MET A 6 4.13 -3.52 -2.90
N LEU A 7 3.00 -3.42 -3.60
CA LEU A 7 1.81 -4.20 -3.31
C LEU A 7 1.92 -5.53 -4.05
N LEU A 8 1.77 -6.63 -3.33
CA LEU A 8 1.90 -7.98 -3.84
C LEU A 8 0.56 -8.72 -3.75
N ALA A 9 0.35 -9.67 -4.67
CA ALA A 9 -0.65 -10.72 -4.53
C ALA A 9 0.06 -12.07 -4.39
N LEU A 10 -0.22 -12.78 -3.30
CA LEU A 10 0.49 -14.01 -2.92
C LEU A 10 -0.48 -15.19 -2.79
N ASP A 11 0.05 -16.40 -2.92
CA ASP A 11 -0.71 -17.63 -2.71
C ASP A 11 -0.60 -18.16 -1.26
N SER A 12 0.40 -17.66 -0.48
CA SER A 12 0.61 -17.95 0.94
C SER A 12 1.02 -16.68 1.70
N THR A 13 1.17 -16.80 3.02
CA THR A 13 1.69 -15.73 3.88
C THR A 13 3.23 -15.64 3.87
N ASP A 14 3.89 -16.57 3.20
CA ASP A 14 5.35 -16.59 3.13
C ASP A 14 5.87 -15.44 2.28
N PRO A 15 7.04 -14.91 2.61
CA PRO A 15 7.70 -13.90 1.79
C PRO A 15 8.03 -14.49 0.40
N PRO A 16 8.12 -13.67 -0.65
CA PRO A 16 8.62 -14.10 -1.94
C PRO A 16 9.96 -14.84 -1.82
N ALA A 17 10.20 -15.83 -2.68
CA ALA A 17 11.45 -16.55 -2.71
C ALA A 17 12.64 -15.58 -2.89
N GLU A 18 13.80 -15.92 -2.32
CA GLU A 18 14.97 -15.02 -2.27
C GLU A 18 15.34 -14.44 -3.64
N HIS A 19 15.35 -15.27 -4.69
CA HIS A 19 15.65 -14.83 -6.05
C HIS A 19 14.59 -13.90 -6.67
N ASP A 20 13.37 -13.89 -6.13
CA ASP A 20 12.27 -13.04 -6.58
C ASP A 20 12.12 -11.77 -5.74
N ARG A 21 12.87 -11.60 -4.62
CA ARG A 21 12.69 -10.49 -3.69
C ARG A 21 13.07 -9.13 -4.29
N MET A 22 14.10 -9.07 -5.11
CA MET A 22 14.53 -7.82 -5.76
C MET A 22 13.52 -7.37 -6.84
N TYR A 23 12.87 -8.31 -7.51
CA TYR A 23 11.89 -8.07 -8.58
C TYR A 23 10.73 -9.07 -8.45
N PRO A 24 9.84 -8.93 -7.45
CA PRO A 24 8.78 -9.89 -7.21
C PRO A 24 7.86 -10.01 -8.42
N ARG A 25 7.76 -11.22 -8.97
CA ARG A 25 6.85 -11.51 -10.10
C ARG A 25 5.38 -11.29 -9.75
N ARG A 26 5.07 -11.29 -8.46
CA ARG A 26 3.73 -11.08 -7.90
C ARG A 26 3.48 -9.63 -7.50
N ALA A 27 4.39 -8.70 -7.86
CA ALA A 27 4.16 -7.28 -7.65
C ALA A 27 3.06 -6.78 -8.58
N LEU A 28 2.06 -6.15 -7.99
CA LEU A 28 0.94 -5.53 -8.68
C LEU A 28 1.24 -4.07 -8.98
N LEU A 29 1.67 -3.36 -7.95
CA LEU A 29 1.91 -1.93 -7.93
C LEU A 29 3.21 -1.64 -7.19
N ALA A 30 3.84 -0.54 -7.54
CA ALA A 30 4.97 0.01 -6.82
C ALA A 30 4.73 1.48 -6.46
N ALA A 31 5.39 1.94 -5.44
CA ALA A 31 5.44 3.36 -5.05
C ALA A 31 6.82 3.69 -4.52
N ASN A 32 7.26 4.94 -4.68
CA ASN A 32 8.54 5.41 -4.18
C ASN A 32 8.31 6.24 -2.91
N TYR A 33 9.17 6.03 -1.92
CA TYR A 33 9.27 6.79 -0.66
C TYR A 33 8.04 6.76 0.25
N SER A 34 6.97 6.06 -0.10
CA SER A 34 5.76 5.95 0.73
C SER A 34 4.95 4.72 0.38
N VAL A 35 4.03 4.33 1.27
CA VAL A 35 2.99 3.35 0.98
C VAL A 35 1.70 4.11 0.69
N PRO A 36 1.12 3.98 -0.52
CA PRO A 36 -0.12 4.67 -0.88
C PRO A 36 -1.27 4.34 0.06
N ILE A 37 -2.09 5.35 0.40
CA ILE A 37 -3.20 5.16 1.34
C ILE A 37 -4.24 4.15 0.85
N LEU A 38 -4.43 4.01 -0.46
CA LEU A 38 -5.32 2.99 -1.02
C LEU A 38 -4.81 1.57 -0.73
N TRP A 39 -3.48 1.34 -0.72
CA TRP A 39 -2.94 0.05 -0.31
C TRP A 39 -3.19 -0.18 1.18
N LEU A 40 -2.92 0.83 2.01
CA LEU A 40 -3.17 0.74 3.45
C LEU A 40 -4.64 0.46 3.76
N SER A 41 -5.59 0.90 2.91
CA SER A 41 -7.01 0.59 3.09
C SER A 41 -7.33 -0.90 3.16
N LEU A 42 -6.47 -1.74 2.58
CA LEU A 42 -6.62 -3.20 2.54
C LEU A 42 -6.31 -3.86 3.90
N PHE A 43 -5.48 -3.25 4.75
CA PHE A 43 -4.84 -3.90 5.88
C PHE A 43 -5.27 -3.32 7.23
N ASP A 44 -5.06 -4.10 8.30
CA ASP A 44 -5.05 -3.66 9.68
C ASP A 44 -3.78 -4.11 10.40
N THR A 45 -3.69 -3.80 11.68
CA THR A 45 -2.51 -4.08 12.50
C THR A 45 -2.28 -5.56 12.76
N ASP A 46 -3.30 -6.40 12.63
CA ASP A 46 -3.20 -7.86 12.87
C ASP A 46 -2.43 -8.56 11.75
N GLY A 47 -2.31 -7.90 10.58
CA GLY A 47 -1.53 -8.41 9.45
C GLY A 47 -0.04 -8.12 9.51
N LEU A 48 0.47 -7.45 10.55
CA LEU A 48 1.89 -7.14 10.66
C LEU A 48 2.71 -8.39 10.95
N VAL A 49 3.74 -8.64 10.14
CA VAL A 49 4.64 -9.79 10.21
C VAL A 49 6.09 -9.36 10.04
N ILE A 50 7.03 -10.16 10.52
CA ILE A 50 8.45 -9.96 10.25
C ILE A 50 8.87 -10.88 9.13
N TRP A 51 9.37 -10.31 8.06
CA TRP A 51 9.92 -11.03 6.91
C TRP A 51 11.44 -10.89 6.83
N PRO A 52 12.14 -11.93 6.32
CA PRO A 52 13.56 -11.81 6.01
C PRO A 52 13.77 -10.82 4.87
N GLY A 53 14.77 -9.96 4.99
CA GLY A 53 15.18 -9.01 3.97
C GLY A 53 15.99 -9.64 2.84
N ILE A 54 16.35 -8.82 1.85
CA ILE A 54 17.23 -9.21 0.73
C ILE A 54 18.67 -9.36 1.22
N HIS A 55 19.07 -8.58 2.21
CA HIS A 55 20.42 -8.61 2.76
C HIS A 55 20.56 -9.69 3.83
N ASP A 56 21.66 -10.42 3.83
CA ASP A 56 21.95 -11.49 4.78
C ASP A 56 21.77 -11.03 6.22
N GLY A 57 20.89 -11.73 6.95
CA GLY A 57 20.58 -11.45 8.34
C GLY A 57 19.70 -10.24 8.58
N SER A 58 19.25 -9.53 7.53
CA SER A 58 18.26 -8.46 7.68
C SER A 58 16.85 -9.02 7.83
N SER A 59 15.99 -8.24 8.48
CA SER A 59 14.57 -8.48 8.55
C SER A 59 13.84 -7.14 8.53
N PHE A 60 12.57 -7.14 8.14
CA PHE A 60 11.75 -5.94 8.12
C PHE A 60 10.29 -6.28 8.42
N THR A 61 9.56 -5.27 8.90
CA THR A 61 8.13 -5.36 9.15
C THR A 61 7.37 -5.20 7.84
N ALA A 62 6.63 -6.24 7.45
CA ALA A 62 5.68 -6.28 6.35
C ALA A 62 4.25 -6.36 6.88
N VAL A 63 3.28 -6.22 5.99
CA VAL A 63 1.87 -6.52 6.30
C VAL A 63 1.35 -7.51 5.27
N VAL A 64 0.68 -8.57 5.76
CA VAL A 64 0.05 -9.59 4.91
C VAL A 64 -1.27 -10.06 5.50
N GLN A 65 -2.32 -10.12 4.68
CA GLN A 65 -3.64 -10.56 5.12
C GLN A 65 -4.40 -11.27 4.00
N PRO A 66 -5.40 -12.13 4.37
CA PRO A 66 -6.26 -12.79 3.39
C PRO A 66 -6.94 -11.78 2.46
N ARG A 67 -6.87 -12.05 1.16
CA ARG A 67 -7.41 -11.16 0.12
C ARG A 67 -8.88 -10.81 0.33
N SER A 68 -9.71 -11.79 0.72
CA SER A 68 -11.14 -11.56 0.96
C SER A 68 -11.40 -10.53 2.05
N GLU A 69 -10.67 -10.62 3.17
CA GLU A 69 -10.77 -9.68 4.29
C GLU A 69 -10.27 -8.28 3.90
N CYS A 70 -9.17 -8.23 3.15
CA CYS A 70 -8.64 -6.98 2.61
C CYS A 70 -9.65 -6.24 1.74
N ILE A 71 -10.33 -6.94 0.83
CA ILE A 71 -11.33 -6.35 -0.06
C ILE A 71 -12.54 -5.84 0.73
N GLU A 72 -13.03 -6.60 1.70
CA GLU A 72 -14.15 -6.20 2.54
C GLU A 72 -13.82 -4.95 3.35
N ARG A 73 -12.65 -4.93 4.00
CA ARG A 73 -12.15 -3.81 4.78
C ARG A 73 -11.98 -2.56 3.91
N SER A 74 -11.31 -2.69 2.77
CA SER A 74 -11.13 -1.57 1.85
C SER A 74 -12.47 -1.02 1.35
N SER A 75 -13.44 -1.88 1.08
CA SER A 75 -14.79 -1.45 0.66
C SER A 75 -15.49 -0.63 1.74
N THR A 76 -15.39 -1.04 3.00
CA THR A 76 -15.96 -0.31 4.14
C THR A 76 -15.28 1.05 4.33
N ARG A 77 -13.94 1.05 4.42
CA ARG A 77 -13.14 2.28 4.60
C ARG A 77 -13.37 3.29 3.49
N LEU A 78 -13.30 2.85 2.25
CA LEU A 78 -13.48 3.74 1.09
C LEU A 78 -14.90 4.31 1.02
N GLY A 79 -15.90 3.57 1.47
CA GLY A 79 -17.26 4.10 1.64
C GLY A 79 -17.32 5.25 2.65
N ASP A 80 -16.62 5.14 3.76
CA ASP A 80 -16.54 6.19 4.79
C ASP A 80 -15.67 7.35 4.34
N TRP A 81 -14.52 7.07 3.74
CA TRP A 81 -13.60 8.08 3.24
C TRP A 81 -14.22 8.92 2.11
N SER A 82 -14.94 8.28 1.15
CA SER A 82 -15.62 8.99 0.06
C SER A 82 -16.72 9.92 0.57
N ARG A 83 -17.39 9.56 1.68
CA ARG A 83 -18.38 10.47 2.32
C ARG A 83 -17.71 11.66 2.99
N ARG A 84 -16.55 11.44 3.62
CA ARG A 84 -15.83 12.47 4.36
C ARG A 84 -14.98 13.36 3.48
N TRP A 85 -14.40 12.78 2.43
CA TRP A 85 -13.45 13.39 1.50
C TRP A 85 -13.83 13.08 0.05
N PRO A 86 -15.02 13.54 -0.42
CA PRO A 86 -15.55 13.17 -1.73
C PRO A 86 -14.61 13.59 -2.87
N ASP A 87 -14.00 14.76 -2.76
CA ASP A 87 -13.04 15.27 -3.75
C ASP A 87 -11.76 14.44 -3.83
N VAL A 88 -11.42 13.66 -2.78
CA VAL A 88 -10.22 12.81 -2.74
C VAL A 88 -10.51 11.39 -3.19
N PHE A 89 -11.57 10.80 -2.67
CA PHE A 89 -11.81 9.38 -2.80
C PHE A 89 -13.05 9.02 -3.64
N GLY A 90 -13.89 10.02 -3.99
CA GLY A 90 -15.15 9.77 -4.66
C GLY A 90 -15.00 8.97 -5.96
N ASP A 91 -14.18 9.47 -6.87
CA ASP A 91 -14.01 8.85 -8.19
C ASP A 91 -13.07 7.63 -8.17
N ILE A 92 -12.03 7.67 -7.34
CA ILE A 92 -10.98 6.63 -7.35
C ILE A 92 -11.42 5.36 -6.61
N SER A 93 -12.33 5.46 -5.64
CA SER A 93 -12.73 4.31 -4.80
C SER A 93 -13.32 3.16 -5.61
N GLY A 94 -14.19 3.47 -6.57
CA GLY A 94 -14.82 2.47 -7.44
C GLY A 94 -13.81 1.76 -8.33
N SER A 95 -12.91 2.50 -8.95
CA SER A 95 -11.84 1.97 -9.80
C SER A 95 -10.87 1.11 -9.01
N TRP A 96 -10.47 1.55 -7.82
CA TRP A 96 -9.62 0.79 -6.91
C TRP A 96 -10.24 -0.54 -6.50
N LEU A 97 -11.49 -0.53 -6.04
CA LEU A 97 -12.19 -1.75 -5.63
C LEU A 97 -12.39 -2.72 -6.80
N SER A 98 -12.66 -2.22 -7.99
CA SER A 98 -12.75 -3.04 -9.19
C SER A 98 -11.41 -3.71 -9.51
N TYR A 99 -10.31 -2.96 -9.41
CA TYR A 99 -8.97 -3.46 -9.62
C TYR A 99 -8.61 -4.58 -8.63
N VAL A 100 -8.70 -4.34 -7.31
CA VAL A 100 -8.29 -5.34 -6.32
C VAL A 100 -9.18 -6.58 -6.32
N ARG A 101 -10.45 -6.46 -6.75
CA ARG A 101 -11.34 -7.61 -6.95
C ARG A 101 -10.96 -8.48 -8.14
N ALA A 102 -10.38 -7.89 -9.18
CA ALA A 102 -9.95 -8.62 -10.36
C ALA A 102 -8.60 -9.33 -10.20
N VAL A 103 -7.81 -8.95 -9.18
CA VAL A 103 -6.51 -9.55 -8.91
C VAL A 103 -6.67 -10.98 -8.39
N GLU A 104 -5.87 -11.91 -8.92
CA GLU A 104 -5.77 -13.29 -8.43
C GLU A 104 -4.74 -13.39 -7.29
N GLY A 105 -4.97 -14.34 -6.36
CA GLY A 105 -4.13 -14.60 -5.19
C GLY A 105 -4.96 -14.86 -3.95
N ALA A 106 -4.39 -15.53 -2.97
CA ALA A 106 -5.05 -15.82 -1.69
C ALA A 106 -4.85 -14.68 -0.67
N TYR A 107 -3.74 -13.94 -0.79
CA TYR A 107 -3.32 -12.88 0.13
C TYR A 107 -2.90 -11.63 -0.62
N PHE A 108 -3.09 -10.47 0.03
CA PHE A 108 -2.37 -9.25 -0.31
C PHE A 108 -1.26 -9.00 0.71
N ALA A 109 -0.17 -8.37 0.25
CA ALA A 109 0.92 -7.97 1.12
C ALA A 109 1.56 -6.65 0.65
N VAL A 110 2.16 -5.92 1.59
CA VAL A 110 3.05 -4.80 1.30
C VAL A 110 4.47 -5.19 1.64
N TRP A 111 5.33 -5.18 0.64
CA TRP A 111 6.78 -5.26 0.76
C TRP A 111 7.37 -3.85 0.80
N ALA A 112 8.00 -3.49 1.88
CA ALA A 112 8.54 -2.14 2.09
C ALA A 112 9.93 -2.15 2.74
N GLU A 113 10.75 -3.17 2.44
CA GLU A 113 12.10 -3.32 3.00
C GLU A 113 12.96 -2.08 2.78
N GLU A 114 12.92 -1.51 1.55
CA GLU A 114 13.73 -0.33 1.25
C GLU A 114 13.32 0.90 2.09
N LEU A 115 12.04 1.02 2.48
CA LEU A 115 11.56 2.08 3.37
C LEU A 115 12.00 1.80 4.80
N SER A 116 11.90 0.56 5.27
CA SER A 116 12.35 0.14 6.59
C SER A 116 13.85 0.41 6.79
N LEU A 117 14.67 0.24 5.75
CA LEU A 117 16.11 0.51 5.81
C LEU A 117 16.47 2.01 5.90
N MET A 118 15.56 2.91 5.50
CA MET A 118 15.82 4.36 5.58
C MET A 118 15.80 4.87 7.02
N ASP A 119 14.78 4.47 7.78
CA ASP A 119 14.50 5.03 9.10
C ASP A 119 14.81 4.02 10.23
N GLY A 120 15.10 2.78 9.87
CA GLY A 120 15.22 1.65 10.79
C GLY A 120 13.87 0.95 11.01
N ASP A 121 13.88 -0.39 11.12
CA ASP A 121 12.66 -1.19 11.16
C ASP A 121 11.76 -0.87 12.36
N GLU A 122 12.33 -0.51 13.50
CA GLU A 122 11.54 -0.15 14.69
C GLU A 122 10.67 1.11 14.44
N ILE A 123 11.23 2.13 13.79
CA ILE A 123 10.52 3.37 13.45
C ILE A 123 9.48 3.05 12.38
N TRP A 124 9.89 2.37 11.32
CA TRP A 124 9.00 1.93 10.25
C TRP A 124 7.80 1.14 10.77
N ALA A 125 8.04 0.14 11.62
CA ALA A 125 6.98 -0.69 12.21
C ALA A 125 6.01 0.12 13.08
N ALA A 126 6.54 1.10 13.85
CA ALA A 126 5.73 1.99 14.68
C ALA A 126 4.84 2.89 13.83
N ASP A 127 5.38 3.51 12.79
CA ASP A 127 4.66 4.39 11.87
C ASP A 127 3.59 3.61 11.09
N LEU A 128 3.94 2.45 10.52
CA LEU A 128 3.00 1.60 9.81
C LEU A 128 1.83 1.20 10.72
N ARG A 129 2.10 0.81 11.97
CA ARG A 129 1.07 0.48 12.96
C ARG A 129 0.18 1.69 13.28
N ALA A 130 0.78 2.86 13.46
CA ALA A 130 0.04 4.10 13.74
C ALA A 130 -0.89 4.47 12.57
N TYR A 131 -0.40 4.37 11.33
CA TYR A 131 -1.20 4.62 10.14
C TYR A 131 -2.36 3.64 10.04
N LEU A 132 -2.09 2.32 10.10
CA LEU A 132 -3.13 1.29 10.02
C LEU A 132 -4.21 1.48 11.10
N SER A 133 -3.82 1.81 12.34
CA SER A 133 -4.75 2.06 13.45
C SER A 133 -5.64 3.29 13.26
N SER A 134 -5.24 4.23 12.40
CA SER A 134 -5.97 5.48 12.18
C SER A 134 -6.99 5.43 11.05
N LEU A 135 -6.95 4.39 10.20
CA LEU A 135 -7.69 4.36 8.93
C LEU A 135 -9.21 4.24 9.10
N ASP A 136 -9.67 3.76 10.25
CA ASP A 136 -11.11 3.60 10.54
C ASP A 136 -11.74 4.89 11.08
N ASP A 137 -10.92 5.93 11.35
CA ASP A 137 -11.41 7.28 11.71
C ASP A 137 -10.86 8.34 10.74
N PRO A 138 -11.52 8.56 9.58
CA PRO A 138 -11.07 9.53 8.58
C PRO A 138 -11.14 11.00 9.05
N GLY A 139 -11.65 11.26 10.25
CA GLY A 139 -11.64 12.55 10.91
C GLY A 139 -10.42 12.78 11.81
N SER A 140 -9.68 11.73 12.16
CA SER A 140 -8.56 11.79 13.11
C SER A 140 -7.34 12.56 12.57
N ALA A 141 -6.47 12.97 13.48
CA ALA A 141 -5.17 13.52 13.11
C ALA A 141 -4.27 12.46 12.46
N GLY A 142 -4.31 11.22 12.97
CA GLY A 142 -3.54 10.10 12.44
C GLY A 142 -3.92 9.76 10.99
N PHE A 143 -5.21 9.80 10.65
CA PHE A 143 -5.65 9.60 9.26
C PHE A 143 -5.08 10.71 8.34
N ARG A 144 -5.15 11.98 8.76
CA ARG A 144 -4.57 13.08 7.97
C ARG A 144 -3.07 12.96 7.80
N GLU A 145 -2.36 12.46 8.81
CA GLU A 145 -0.93 12.17 8.72
C GLU A 145 -0.66 11.04 7.73
N ALA A 146 -1.37 9.91 7.84
CA ALA A 146 -1.26 8.80 6.90
C ALA A 146 -1.53 9.24 5.46
N LEU A 147 -2.57 10.05 5.23
CA LEU A 147 -2.88 10.62 3.92
C LEU A 147 -1.76 11.54 3.42
N ALA A 148 -1.21 12.38 4.29
CA ALA A 148 -0.14 13.29 3.94
C ALA A 148 1.15 12.55 3.55
N GLN A 149 1.54 11.53 4.31
CA GLN A 149 2.72 10.71 4.02
C GLN A 149 2.56 9.88 2.74
N SER A 150 1.38 9.32 2.52
CA SER A 150 1.10 8.57 1.29
C SER A 150 1.03 9.43 0.02
N SER A 151 0.99 10.76 0.17
CA SER A 151 0.96 11.74 -0.93
C SER A 151 2.34 12.30 -1.28
N LEU A 152 3.43 11.76 -0.73
CA LEU A 152 4.79 12.16 -1.11
C LEU A 152 5.14 11.62 -2.50
N SER A 153 5.72 12.49 -3.32
CA SER A 153 6.23 12.09 -4.63
C SER A 153 7.55 11.36 -4.51
N SER A 154 7.97 10.72 -5.61
CA SER A 154 9.30 10.12 -5.73
C SER A 154 10.46 11.09 -5.46
N ASP A 155 10.22 12.38 -5.50
CA ASP A 155 11.19 13.43 -5.22
C ASP A 155 11.07 13.98 -3.79
N GLY A 156 10.26 13.37 -2.92
CA GLY A 156 9.97 13.84 -1.57
C GLY A 156 9.05 15.06 -1.53
N ASN A 157 8.56 15.54 -2.68
CA ASN A 157 7.61 16.63 -2.74
C ASN A 157 6.19 16.11 -2.55
N ARG A 158 5.37 16.84 -1.80
CA ARG A 158 3.92 16.59 -1.77
C ARG A 158 3.38 16.85 -3.17
N LEU A 159 2.80 15.84 -3.80
CA LEU A 159 1.94 16.05 -4.93
C LEU A 159 0.57 16.49 -4.40
N GLU A 160 0.00 17.52 -5.03
CA GLU A 160 -1.40 17.87 -4.78
C GLU A 160 -2.23 16.59 -4.95
N PRO A 161 -3.05 16.20 -3.97
CA PRO A 161 -3.71 14.89 -3.98
C PRO A 161 -4.65 14.67 -5.17
N PHE A 162 -4.77 15.61 -6.10
CA PHE A 162 -5.80 15.62 -7.13
C PHE A 162 -5.33 15.87 -8.56
N GLY A 163 -4.09 16.25 -8.83
CA GLY A 163 -3.62 16.56 -10.18
C GLY A 163 -3.17 15.35 -10.99
N ALA A 164 -2.29 14.54 -10.41
CA ALA A 164 -1.88 13.23 -10.94
C ALA A 164 -2.32 12.12 -9.95
N ALA A 165 -3.45 12.30 -9.34
CA ALA A 165 -3.89 11.73 -8.08
C ALA A 165 -4.01 10.21 -8.10
N GLY A 166 -4.35 9.62 -9.22
CA GLY A 166 -4.39 8.16 -9.32
C GLY A 166 -3.05 7.50 -9.04
N LEU A 167 -1.95 8.12 -9.45
CA LEU A 167 -0.60 7.59 -9.24
C LEU A 167 -0.11 7.75 -7.80
N VAL A 168 -0.42 8.87 -7.15
CA VAL A 168 0.05 9.16 -5.80
C VAL A 168 -0.68 8.33 -4.75
N THR A 169 -2.00 8.18 -4.88
CA THR A 169 -2.81 7.43 -3.92
C THR A 169 -2.83 5.93 -4.16
N ALA A 170 -2.56 5.48 -5.39
CA ALA A 170 -2.62 4.08 -5.80
C ALA A 170 -1.25 3.48 -6.19
N GLY A 171 -0.22 4.28 -6.33
CA GLY A 171 1.07 3.84 -6.88
C GLY A 171 1.02 3.68 -8.40
N TYR A 172 2.05 3.06 -8.97
CA TYR A 172 2.16 2.79 -10.41
C TYR A 172 2.28 1.28 -10.66
N ALA A 173 1.82 0.83 -11.83
CA ALA A 173 1.91 -0.57 -12.21
C ALA A 173 3.37 -1.00 -12.35
N TRP A 174 3.75 -2.10 -11.69
CA TRP A 174 5.09 -2.65 -11.76
C TRP A 174 5.49 -3.05 -13.19
N ALA A 175 4.53 -3.53 -13.97
CA ALA A 175 4.73 -4.04 -15.34
C ALA A 175 4.46 -3.00 -16.45
N ARG A 176 4.59 -1.72 -16.20
CA ARG A 176 4.49 -0.62 -17.17
C ARG A 176 3.10 -0.17 -17.63
N GLN A 177 2.01 -0.76 -17.16
CA GLN A 177 0.68 -0.28 -17.54
C GLN A 177 -0.27 -0.43 -16.36
N ALA A 178 -0.85 0.66 -15.89
CA ALA A 178 -1.91 0.61 -14.90
C ALA A 178 -3.11 -0.11 -15.51
N LEU A 179 -3.53 -1.21 -14.93
CA LEU A 179 -4.60 -2.07 -15.47
C LEU A 179 -5.96 -1.34 -15.55
N TRP A 180 -6.11 -0.22 -14.86
CA TRP A 180 -7.32 0.62 -14.93
C TRP A 180 -7.29 1.66 -16.05
N GLU A 181 -6.15 1.94 -16.70
CA GLU A 181 -6.07 2.89 -17.81
C GLU A 181 -6.63 2.33 -19.12
N GLY A 182 -6.91 1.04 -19.19
CA GLY A 182 -7.45 0.35 -20.36
C GLY A 182 -8.92 -0.05 -20.26
N ALA A 183 -9.63 0.33 -19.19
CA ALA A 183 -11.03 -0.04 -18.95
C ALA A 183 -12.01 1.10 -19.26
N GLY A 184 -11.67 1.95 -20.24
CA GLY A 184 -12.54 2.97 -20.79
C GLY A 184 -13.21 2.55 -22.09
#